data_23a120d4f640d501a1e2052c3402be45
#
_entry.id   23a120d4f640d501a1e2052c3402be45
#
_cell.length_a   1.000
_cell.length_b   1.000
_cell.length_c   1.000
_cell.angle_alpha   90.00
_cell.angle_beta   90.00
_cell.angle_gamma   90.00
#
_symmetry.space_group_name_H-M   'P 1'
#
loop_
_entity.id
_entity.type
_entity.pdbx_description
1 polymer ?
#
loop_
_entity_poly.entity_id
_entity_poly.type
_entity_poly.pdbx_seq_one_letter_code
_entity_poly.pdbx_strand_id
1 'polypeptide(L)'
;MRDTINRRLFLGTCGAAAMAGLARPAGAFVAAPQHDFVMWHNPGCGCCLQWGKRVEAAFKRKLPVIEAADLAAVKRARGVPEDLQSCHTALIHGYVIEGHVPPADIARLVRSRSRIIRGLAVPGMPAGSPGMDVGHDHKEPYQVLAFAPGGKRSVFASHR
;
A
#
# COMPACT_ATOMS: atom_id res chain seq x y z
N MET A 1 -22.61 -75.37 -47.09
CA MET A 1 -22.56 -75.71 -45.72
C MET A 1 -22.63 -74.37 -44.95
N ARG A 2 -23.69 -74.16 -44.21
CA ARG A 2 -24.01 -72.86 -43.58
C ARG A 2 -23.70 -72.99 -42.11
N ASP A 3 -22.75 -72.21 -41.64
CA ASP A 3 -22.50 -72.12 -40.19
C ASP A 3 -23.15 -70.85 -39.64
N THR A 4 -24.02 -71.09 -38.73
CA THR A 4 -24.82 -70.10 -37.99
C THR A 4 -24.04 -69.57 -36.84
N ILE A 5 -23.70 -68.26 -36.86
CA ILE A 5 -23.02 -67.56 -35.79
C ILE A 5 -24.03 -67.14 -34.74
N ASN A 6 -23.89 -67.73 -33.54
CA ASN A 6 -24.71 -67.47 -32.35
C ASN A 6 -24.31 -66.14 -31.71
N ARG A 7 -25.21 -65.15 -31.75
CA ARG A 7 -25.07 -63.89 -31.04
C ARG A 7 -25.45 -64.09 -29.60
N ARG A 8 -24.46 -64.21 -28.73
CA ARG A 8 -24.66 -64.09 -27.29
C ARG A 8 -24.57 -62.64 -26.88
N LEU A 9 -25.71 -62.15 -26.42
CA LEU A 9 -25.91 -60.83 -25.83
C LEU A 9 -25.13 -60.72 -24.50
N PHE A 10 -24.07 -59.89 -24.47
CA PHE A 10 -23.43 -59.48 -23.22
C PHE A 10 -24.07 -58.18 -22.75
N LEU A 11 -24.93 -58.31 -21.74
CA LEU A 11 -25.40 -57.21 -20.93
C LEU A 11 -24.27 -56.78 -19.97
N GLY A 12 -23.51 -55.76 -20.35
CA GLY A 12 -22.55 -55.08 -19.50
C GLY A 12 -23.26 -54.05 -18.65
N THR A 13 -23.32 -54.29 -17.36
CA THR A 13 -23.79 -53.34 -16.35
C THR A 13 -22.76 -52.18 -16.23
N CYS A 14 -23.13 -51.02 -16.78
CA CYS A 14 -22.38 -49.76 -16.52
C CYS A 14 -22.59 -49.35 -15.07
N GLY A 15 -21.61 -49.61 -14.23
CA GLY A 15 -21.52 -49.02 -12.90
C GLY A 15 -21.21 -47.52 -12.99
N ALA A 16 -22.17 -46.66 -12.65
CA ALA A 16 -21.97 -45.24 -12.53
C ALA A 16 -21.16 -44.95 -11.24
N ALA A 17 -19.85 -44.72 -11.38
CA ALA A 17 -19.03 -44.22 -10.29
C ALA A 17 -19.38 -42.72 -10.07
N ALA A 18 -20.14 -42.47 -9.01
CA ALA A 18 -20.41 -41.11 -8.54
C ALA A 18 -19.10 -40.49 -8.02
N MET A 19 -18.48 -39.62 -8.82
CA MET A 19 -17.42 -38.76 -8.35
C MET A 19 -18.03 -37.70 -7.42
N ALA A 20 -17.96 -37.93 -6.10
CA ALA A 20 -18.24 -36.91 -5.11
C ALA A 20 -17.12 -35.87 -5.16
N GLY A 21 -17.34 -34.82 -5.94
CA GLY A 21 -16.48 -33.65 -5.99
C GLY A 21 -16.46 -32.98 -4.62
N LEU A 22 -15.34 -33.07 -3.91
CA LEU A 22 -15.07 -32.28 -2.71
C LEU A 22 -15.02 -30.80 -3.12
N ALA A 23 -16.16 -30.12 -3.09
CA ALA A 23 -16.21 -28.67 -3.21
C ALA A 23 -15.42 -28.06 -2.03
N ARG A 24 -14.21 -27.61 -2.30
CA ARG A 24 -13.44 -26.78 -1.35
C ARG A 24 -14.23 -25.50 -1.13
N PRO A 25 -14.55 -25.14 0.12
CA PRO A 25 -15.15 -23.83 0.35
C PRO A 25 -14.13 -22.80 -0.14
N ALA A 26 -14.50 -22.00 -1.13
CA ALA A 26 -13.77 -20.80 -1.51
C ALA A 26 -13.77 -19.91 -0.27
N GLY A 27 -12.64 -19.86 0.45
CA GLY A 27 -12.44 -18.97 1.57
C GLY A 27 -12.76 -17.57 1.09
N ALA A 28 -13.82 -16.98 1.63
CA ALA A 28 -14.14 -15.58 1.38
C ALA A 28 -12.92 -14.76 1.87
N PHE A 29 -12.08 -14.31 0.95
CA PHE A 29 -11.13 -13.26 1.24
C PHE A 29 -11.94 -12.03 1.64
N VAL A 30 -12.11 -11.83 2.94
CA VAL A 30 -12.57 -10.56 3.47
C VAL A 30 -11.49 -9.57 3.09
N ALA A 31 -11.68 -8.83 2.00
CA ALA A 31 -10.81 -7.73 1.63
C ALA A 31 -10.81 -6.77 2.82
N ALA A 32 -9.66 -6.64 3.50
CA ALA A 32 -9.49 -5.64 4.54
C ALA A 32 -9.90 -4.27 3.97
N PRO A 33 -10.62 -3.43 4.73
CA PRO A 33 -11.09 -2.15 4.25
C PRO A 33 -9.90 -1.40 3.64
N GLN A 34 -9.97 -1.13 2.36
CA GLN A 34 -8.96 -0.39 1.63
C GLN A 34 -9.09 1.08 2.02
N HIS A 35 -8.54 1.44 3.18
CA HIS A 35 -8.43 2.83 3.57
C HIS A 35 -7.50 3.51 2.56
N ASP A 36 -8.07 4.37 1.72
CA ASP A 36 -7.31 5.20 0.78
C ASP A 36 -6.71 6.45 1.45
N PHE A 37 -6.94 6.59 2.76
CA PHE A 37 -6.51 7.73 3.57
C PHE A 37 -6.24 7.25 5.00
N VAL A 38 -4.99 6.90 5.32
CA VAL A 38 -4.58 6.32 6.61
C VAL A 38 -3.07 6.50 6.81
N MET A 39 -2.60 6.57 8.06
CA MET A 39 -1.19 6.63 8.42
C MET A 39 -0.84 5.51 9.40
N TRP A 40 0.35 4.92 9.22
CA TRP A 40 0.98 3.97 10.13
C TRP A 40 2.29 4.54 10.66
N HIS A 41 2.52 4.45 11.97
CA HIS A 41 3.74 4.90 12.62
C HIS A 41 4.13 3.98 13.78
N ASN A 42 5.36 4.12 14.28
CA ASN A 42 5.77 3.46 15.52
C ASN A 42 5.13 4.13 16.74
N PRO A 43 4.87 3.38 17.81
CA PRO A 43 4.40 3.95 19.08
C PRO A 43 5.28 5.12 19.55
N GLY A 44 4.65 6.16 20.08
CA GLY A 44 5.35 7.31 20.66
C GLY A 44 5.95 8.32 19.66
N CYS A 45 5.69 8.19 18.35
CA CYS A 45 6.18 9.12 17.33
C CYS A 45 5.41 10.46 17.34
N GLY A 46 5.82 11.40 18.18
CA GLY A 46 5.16 12.71 18.31
C GLY A 46 5.20 13.56 17.04
N CYS A 47 6.32 13.58 16.31
CA CYS A 47 6.46 14.30 15.05
C CYS A 47 5.53 13.74 13.96
N CYS A 48 5.30 12.41 13.94
CA CYS A 48 4.35 11.77 13.03
C CYS A 48 2.92 12.28 13.27
N LEU A 49 2.52 12.41 14.54
CA LEU A 49 1.19 12.92 14.90
C LEU A 49 1.03 14.41 14.53
N GLN A 50 2.09 15.21 14.65
CA GLN A 50 2.09 16.61 14.22
C GLN A 50 1.96 16.72 12.70
N TRP A 51 2.67 15.86 11.94
CA TRP A 51 2.52 15.77 10.50
C TRP A 51 1.08 15.39 10.12
N GLY A 52 0.52 14.38 10.77
CA GLY A 52 -0.85 13.91 10.53
C GLY A 52 -1.89 15.03 10.67
N LYS A 53 -1.78 15.85 11.73
CA LYS A 53 -2.65 17.02 11.93
C LYS A 53 -2.58 18.02 10.77
N ARG A 54 -1.39 18.23 10.19
CA ARG A 54 -1.23 19.14 9.04
C ARG A 54 -1.85 18.57 7.78
N VAL A 55 -1.76 17.25 7.57
CA VAL A 55 -2.45 16.57 6.47
C VAL A 55 -3.96 16.66 6.64
N GLU A 56 -4.49 16.41 7.84
CA GLU A 56 -5.93 16.58 8.13
C GLU A 56 -6.41 18.00 7.78
N ALA A 57 -5.66 19.01 8.22
CA ALA A 57 -6.00 20.41 7.96
C ALA A 57 -5.99 20.73 6.45
N ALA A 58 -4.98 20.27 5.72
CA ALA A 58 -4.83 20.52 4.29
C ALA A 58 -5.90 19.82 3.44
N PHE A 59 -6.26 18.59 3.81
CA PHE A 59 -7.25 17.80 3.08
C PHE A 59 -8.68 17.93 3.63
N LYS A 60 -8.85 18.65 4.74
CA LYS A 60 -10.14 18.80 5.45
C LYS A 60 -10.80 17.45 5.72
N ARG A 61 -10.01 16.45 6.01
CA ARG A 61 -10.42 15.05 6.22
C ARG A 61 -9.63 14.45 7.38
N LYS A 62 -10.33 13.71 8.27
CA LYS A 62 -9.68 12.95 9.33
C LYS A 62 -8.75 11.89 8.75
N LEU A 63 -7.54 11.80 9.30
CA LEU A 63 -6.53 10.81 8.94
C LEU A 63 -6.50 9.75 10.04
N PRO A 64 -7.11 8.57 9.85
CA PRO A 64 -6.93 7.46 10.77
C PRO A 64 -5.45 7.19 11.00
N VAL A 65 -5.06 7.09 12.27
CA VAL A 65 -3.66 6.87 12.68
C VAL A 65 -3.60 5.50 13.36
N ILE A 66 -2.70 4.65 12.90
CA ILE A 66 -2.52 3.28 13.38
C ILE A 66 -1.09 3.14 13.92
N GLU A 67 -0.95 2.81 15.18
CA GLU A 67 0.33 2.34 15.72
C GLU A 67 0.60 0.95 15.18
N ALA A 68 1.68 0.81 14.40
CA ALA A 68 2.03 -0.44 13.76
C ALA A 68 2.98 -1.25 14.63
N ALA A 69 2.62 -2.49 14.95
CA ALA A 69 3.51 -3.41 15.65
C ALA A 69 4.76 -3.74 14.82
N ASP A 70 4.63 -3.80 13.50
CA ASP A 70 5.73 -3.94 12.54
C ASP A 70 5.57 -2.92 11.40
N LEU A 71 6.11 -1.73 11.59
CA LEU A 71 6.09 -0.68 10.58
C LEU A 71 6.92 -1.07 9.35
N ALA A 72 7.99 -1.87 9.52
CA ALA A 72 8.80 -2.33 8.40
C ALA A 72 8.00 -3.26 7.46
N ALA A 73 7.16 -4.12 8.01
CA ALA A 73 6.24 -4.93 7.20
C ALA A 73 5.24 -4.06 6.43
N VAL A 74 4.71 -3.00 7.04
CA VAL A 74 3.83 -2.04 6.34
C VAL A 74 4.57 -1.39 5.18
N LYS A 75 5.80 -0.91 5.38
CA LYS A 75 6.63 -0.28 4.34
C LYS A 75 6.88 -1.23 3.17
N ARG A 76 7.28 -2.47 3.46
CA ARG A 76 7.48 -3.51 2.43
C ARG A 76 6.19 -3.79 1.65
N ALA A 77 5.08 -3.98 2.35
CA ALA A 77 3.78 -4.24 1.72
C ALA A 77 3.28 -3.08 0.84
N ARG A 78 3.66 -1.84 1.17
CA ARG A 78 3.35 -0.64 0.39
C ARG A 78 4.36 -0.36 -0.72
N GLY A 79 5.46 -1.10 -0.78
CA GLY A 79 6.50 -0.93 -1.79
C GLY A 79 7.35 0.32 -1.59
N VAL A 80 7.56 0.72 -0.32
CA VAL A 80 8.48 1.82 0.02
C VAL A 80 9.91 1.34 -0.19
N PRO A 81 10.70 1.99 -1.06
CA PRO A 81 12.11 1.64 -1.23
C PRO A 81 12.87 1.79 0.09
N GLU A 82 13.77 0.85 0.38
CA GLU A 82 14.45 0.77 1.67
C GLU A 82 15.24 2.04 2.02
N ASP A 83 15.93 2.61 1.05
CA ASP A 83 16.72 3.83 1.19
C ASP A 83 15.87 5.12 1.25
N LEU A 84 14.57 5.03 1.01
CA LEU A 84 13.63 6.15 1.16
C LEU A 84 12.81 6.08 2.44
N GLN A 85 13.01 5.05 3.29
CA GLN A 85 12.22 4.87 4.50
C GLN A 85 12.48 5.97 5.53
N SER A 86 11.42 6.34 6.24
CA SER A 86 11.40 7.36 7.28
C SER A 86 10.55 6.89 8.47
N CYS A 87 10.07 7.80 9.32
CA CYS A 87 9.42 7.47 10.60
C CYS A 87 7.97 6.99 10.50
N HIS A 88 7.27 7.26 9.38
CA HIS A 88 5.89 6.82 9.16
C HIS A 88 5.61 6.60 7.68
N THR A 89 4.55 5.84 7.41
CA THR A 89 4.03 5.60 6.06
C THR A 89 2.55 5.95 6.05
N ALA A 90 2.08 6.65 5.04
CA ALA A 90 0.67 6.90 4.84
C ALA A 90 0.22 6.45 3.44
N LEU A 91 -1.08 6.18 3.31
CA LEU A 91 -1.75 6.02 2.03
C LEU A 91 -2.73 7.17 1.88
N ILE A 92 -2.59 7.98 0.84
CA ILE A 92 -3.43 9.16 0.58
C ILE A 92 -3.88 9.11 -0.88
N HIS A 93 -5.17 8.91 -1.10
CA HIS A 93 -5.78 8.79 -2.43
C HIS A 93 -5.02 7.80 -3.36
N GLY A 94 -4.61 6.66 -2.80
CA GLY A 94 -3.91 5.62 -3.54
C GLY A 94 -2.40 5.82 -3.68
N TYR A 95 -1.85 6.97 -3.28
CA TYR A 95 -0.41 7.23 -3.26
C TYR A 95 0.20 6.90 -1.90
N VAL A 96 1.37 6.29 -1.94
CA VAL A 96 2.17 6.02 -0.74
C VAL A 96 2.96 7.28 -0.37
N ILE A 97 2.82 7.73 0.86
CA ILE A 97 3.54 8.89 1.38
C ILE A 97 4.44 8.41 2.52
N GLU A 98 5.72 8.65 2.37
CA GLU A 98 6.75 8.20 3.31
C GLU A 98 7.41 9.40 3.99
N GLY A 99 7.34 9.45 5.32
CA GLY A 99 7.94 10.51 6.12
C GLY A 99 7.28 11.88 5.93
N HIS A 100 8.00 12.92 6.26
CA HIS A 100 7.49 14.29 6.47
C HIS A 100 7.26 15.08 5.17
N VAL A 101 6.60 14.45 4.18
CA VAL A 101 6.25 15.10 2.89
C VAL A 101 5.29 16.26 3.15
N PRO A 102 5.57 17.47 2.60
CA PRO A 102 4.66 18.61 2.73
C PRO A 102 3.26 18.33 2.18
N PRO A 103 2.18 18.66 2.92
CA PRO A 103 0.80 18.44 2.46
C PRO A 103 0.50 19.09 1.10
N ALA A 104 1.15 20.22 0.78
CA ALA A 104 1.00 20.89 -0.51
C ALA A 104 1.54 20.04 -1.67
N ASP A 105 2.66 19.33 -1.46
CA ASP A 105 3.24 18.43 -2.45
C ASP A 105 2.37 17.19 -2.65
N ILE A 106 1.83 16.64 -1.55
CA ILE A 106 0.86 15.54 -1.62
C ILE A 106 -0.37 15.96 -2.43
N ALA A 107 -0.93 17.13 -2.12
CA ALA A 107 -2.08 17.66 -2.85
C ALA A 107 -1.77 17.90 -4.33
N ARG A 108 -0.55 18.34 -4.67
CA ARG A 108 -0.08 18.49 -6.05
C ARG A 108 -0.03 17.15 -6.77
N LEU A 109 0.52 16.11 -6.13
CA LEU A 109 0.54 14.76 -6.69
C LEU A 109 -0.88 14.23 -6.91
N VAL A 110 -1.76 14.35 -5.92
CA VAL A 110 -3.17 13.89 -6.02
C VAL A 110 -3.89 14.58 -7.18
N ARG A 111 -3.72 15.90 -7.34
CA ARG A 111 -4.31 16.63 -8.48
C ARG A 111 -3.75 16.21 -9.82
N SER A 112 -2.46 15.83 -9.89
CA SER A 112 -1.83 15.39 -11.15
C SER A 112 -2.38 14.07 -11.67
N ARG A 113 -3.01 13.25 -10.82
CA ARG A 113 -3.52 11.90 -11.13
C ARG A 113 -2.48 11.02 -11.83
N SER A 114 -1.19 11.18 -11.46
CA SER A 114 -0.09 10.44 -12.07
C SER A 114 -0.31 8.93 -11.92
N ARG A 115 -0.21 8.21 -13.03
CA ARG A 115 -0.23 6.74 -13.05
C ARG A 115 1.17 6.12 -12.96
N ILE A 116 2.20 6.95 -13.07
CA ILE A 116 3.60 6.52 -13.07
C ILE A 116 4.15 6.57 -11.65
N ILE A 117 3.85 7.65 -10.89
CA ILE A 117 4.32 7.84 -9.53
C ILE A 117 3.54 6.93 -8.58
N ARG A 118 4.26 6.09 -7.85
CA ARG A 118 3.69 5.24 -6.79
C ARG A 118 3.53 6.02 -5.49
N GLY A 119 4.46 6.93 -5.20
CA GLY A 119 4.44 7.69 -3.97
C GLY A 119 5.50 8.78 -3.91
N LEU A 120 5.47 9.53 -2.79
CA LEU A 120 6.45 10.54 -2.42
C LEU A 120 7.15 10.16 -1.12
N ALA A 121 8.42 10.53 -0.99
CA ALA A 121 9.20 10.30 0.21
C ALA A 121 10.03 11.53 0.60
N VAL A 122 10.16 11.76 1.90
CA VAL A 122 11.21 12.57 2.52
C VAL A 122 12.02 11.63 3.41
N PRO A 123 13.17 11.12 2.91
CA PRO A 123 14.02 10.24 3.70
C PRO A 123 14.55 10.95 4.95
N GLY A 124 14.74 10.18 6.01
CA GLY A 124 15.15 10.76 7.29
C GLY A 124 14.08 11.64 7.93
N MET A 125 14.51 12.63 8.68
CA MET A 125 13.65 13.58 9.39
C MET A 125 14.32 14.97 9.38
N PRO A 126 14.44 15.63 8.19
CA PRO A 126 15.14 16.91 8.11
C PRO A 126 14.45 17.98 8.93
N ALA A 127 15.25 18.75 9.69
CA ALA A 127 14.74 19.85 10.48
C ALA A 127 14.03 20.88 9.59
N GLY A 128 12.85 21.34 10.04
CA GLY A 128 12.03 22.27 9.24
C GLY A 128 11.04 21.58 8.28
N SER A 129 11.11 20.25 8.09
CA SER A 129 10.04 19.53 7.40
C SER A 129 8.76 19.52 8.25
N PRO A 130 7.56 19.40 7.62
CA PRO A 130 6.29 19.47 8.38
C PRO A 130 6.21 18.46 9.51
N GLY A 131 6.06 18.94 10.75
CA GLY A 131 6.07 18.12 11.97
C GLY A 131 7.44 18.01 12.64
N MET A 132 8.53 18.39 11.93
CA MET A 132 9.89 18.55 12.46
C MET A 132 10.30 20.02 12.59
N ASP A 133 9.41 20.94 12.36
CA ASP A 133 9.58 22.39 12.40
C ASP A 133 9.14 23.00 13.75
N VAL A 134 8.92 22.16 14.77
CA VAL A 134 8.48 22.58 16.11
C VAL A 134 9.70 22.73 17.01
N GLY A 135 9.91 23.94 17.53
CA GLY A 135 10.94 24.20 18.55
C GLY A 135 12.37 24.41 18.03
N HIS A 136 12.55 24.59 16.72
CA HIS A 136 13.85 24.83 16.10
C HIS A 136 13.79 26.00 15.10
N ASP A 137 14.67 26.97 15.26
CA ASP A 137 14.88 28.03 14.25
C ASP A 137 15.71 27.54 13.06
N HIS A 138 16.38 26.39 13.22
CA HIS A 138 17.21 25.80 12.18
C HIS A 138 16.33 24.99 11.21
N LYS A 139 16.49 25.28 9.90
CA LYS A 139 15.87 24.54 8.81
C LYS A 139 16.94 23.96 7.91
N GLU A 140 16.81 22.71 7.59
CA GLU A 140 17.67 22.00 6.66
C GLU A 140 17.02 21.97 5.27
N PRO A 141 17.79 22.23 4.20
CA PRO A 141 17.28 21.97 2.86
C PRO A 141 17.01 20.48 2.68
N TYR A 142 15.87 20.16 2.06
CA TYR A 142 15.54 18.77 1.77
C TYR A 142 14.80 18.62 0.44
N GLN A 143 14.78 17.39 -0.06
CA GLN A 143 14.07 17.05 -1.30
C GLN A 143 12.91 16.12 -0.99
N VAL A 144 11.81 16.34 -1.70
CA VAL A 144 10.73 15.37 -1.85
C VAL A 144 11.03 14.53 -3.08
N LEU A 145 11.19 13.23 -2.88
CA LEU A 145 11.49 12.28 -3.94
C LEU A 145 10.22 11.55 -4.36
N ALA A 146 9.94 11.54 -5.66
CA ALA A 146 8.93 10.65 -6.23
C ALA A 146 9.56 9.29 -6.50
N PHE A 147 8.84 8.22 -6.17
CA PHE A 147 9.23 6.86 -6.51
C PHE A 147 8.14 6.12 -7.28
N ALA A 148 8.57 5.16 -8.10
CA ALA A 148 7.72 4.40 -9.00
C ALA A 148 8.08 2.90 -8.96
N PRO A 149 7.24 2.01 -9.50
CA PRO A 149 7.59 0.61 -9.70
C PRO A 149 8.91 0.45 -10.46
N GLY A 150 9.65 -0.61 -10.13
CA GLY A 150 10.96 -0.86 -10.74
C GLY A 150 12.08 0.04 -10.22
N GLY A 151 11.91 0.68 -9.06
CA GLY A 151 12.95 1.45 -8.38
C GLY A 151 13.26 2.81 -9.00
N LYS A 152 12.49 3.26 -9.98
CA LYS A 152 12.66 4.59 -10.60
C LYS A 152 12.38 5.70 -9.60
N ARG A 153 13.20 6.74 -9.60
CA ARG A 153 13.14 7.89 -8.68
C ARG A 153 13.38 9.19 -9.42
N SER A 154 12.77 10.27 -8.91
CA SER A 154 13.04 11.63 -9.40
C SER A 154 12.78 12.64 -8.28
N VAL A 155 13.43 13.80 -8.35
CA VAL A 155 13.11 14.90 -7.45
C VAL A 155 11.74 15.46 -7.85
N PHE A 156 10.81 15.46 -6.89
CA PHE A 156 9.48 16.02 -7.05
C PHE A 156 9.43 17.48 -6.63
N ALA A 157 10.08 17.82 -5.52
CA ALA A 157 10.21 19.19 -5.01
C ALA A 157 11.52 19.35 -4.23
N SER A 158 11.99 20.61 -4.10
CA SER A 158 13.09 20.99 -3.21
C SER A 158 12.61 22.11 -2.29
N HIS A 159 12.89 21.97 -1.01
CA HIS A 159 12.55 22.91 0.06
C HIS A 159 13.80 23.46 0.71
N ARG A 160 13.76 24.75 1.11
CA ARG A 160 14.86 25.48 1.76
C ARG A 160 14.37 26.19 3.01
#